data_1e805c3140bbcb833bb1fdbbff7244ba
#
_entry.id   1e805c3140bbcb833bb1fdbbff7244ba
#
_cell.length_a   1.000
_cell.length_b   1.000
_cell.length_c   1.000
_cell.angle_alpha   90.00
_cell.angle_beta   90.00
_cell.angle_gamma   90.00
#
_symmetry.space_group_name_H-M   'P 1'
#
loop_
_entity.id
_entity.type
_entity.pdbx_description
1 polymer ?
#
loop_
_entity_poly.entity_id
_entity_poly.type
_entity_poly.pdbx_seq_one_letter_code
_entity_poly.pdbx_strand_id
1 'polypeptide(L)'
;GPLTRAVRAGAICYLDEIVEARKDTTVLIHSLTDHRRLLSIEKTGELLAAHPDFLLVISYNPGYQSVLKDLNPSPRQRFVSLAFDYPDREREAEIIAHESGVESDQAERLAVIGEKVRNLREHGFEEGVSTRLLVYTGELIRRGIDERRAAEIAVIQAVSDDATVQDAI
;
A
#
# COMPACT_ATOMS: atom_id res chain seq x y z
N GLY A 1 -12.23 14.68 15.33
CA GLY A 1 -12.02 13.85 14.14
C GLY A 1 -11.99 12.36 14.49
N PRO A 2 -11.80 11.45 13.50
CA PRO A 2 -11.77 10.01 13.74
C PRO A 2 -10.71 9.58 14.76
N LEU A 3 -9.49 10.10 14.64
CA LEU A 3 -8.39 9.82 15.57
C LEU A 3 -8.77 10.18 17.02
N THR A 4 -9.31 11.38 17.25
CA THR A 4 -9.73 11.83 18.59
C THR A 4 -10.79 10.90 19.20
N ARG A 5 -11.74 10.44 18.38
CA ARG A 5 -12.78 9.49 18.84
C ARG A 5 -12.18 8.15 19.23
N ALA A 6 -11.27 7.62 18.40
CA ALA A 6 -10.59 6.36 18.67
C ALA A 6 -9.75 6.43 19.95
N VAL A 7 -9.00 7.52 20.14
CA VAL A 7 -8.18 7.78 21.33
C VAL A 7 -9.02 7.78 22.62
N ARG A 8 -10.20 8.42 22.58
CA ARG A 8 -11.13 8.45 23.73
C ARG A 8 -11.80 7.12 24.01
N ALA A 9 -12.18 6.40 22.95
CA ALA A 9 -12.96 5.18 23.06
C ALA A 9 -12.14 3.91 23.28
N GLY A 10 -10.81 3.99 23.20
CA GLY A 10 -9.95 2.80 23.24
C GLY A 10 -10.08 1.93 22.00
N ALA A 11 -10.37 2.55 20.86
CA ALA A 11 -10.55 1.84 19.59
C ALA A 11 -9.25 1.77 18.79
N ILE A 12 -9.22 0.87 17.80
CA ILE A 12 -8.14 0.83 16.80
C ILE A 12 -8.33 2.00 15.84
N CYS A 13 -7.25 2.76 15.63
CA CYS A 13 -7.19 3.78 14.59
C CYS A 13 -6.18 3.34 13.54
N TYR A 14 -6.64 3.12 12.32
CA TYR A 14 -5.80 2.81 11.18
C TYR A 14 -5.58 4.05 10.33
N LEU A 15 -4.32 4.41 10.11
CA LEU A 15 -3.90 5.50 9.24
C LEU A 15 -3.21 4.92 8.02
N ASP A 16 -3.87 5.01 6.89
CA ASP A 16 -3.37 4.54 5.62
C ASP A 16 -2.47 5.59 4.96
N GLU A 17 -1.42 5.14 4.30
CA GLU A 17 -0.48 5.97 3.54
C GLU A 17 0.01 7.21 4.29
N ILE A 18 0.43 7.02 5.55
CA ILE A 18 0.83 8.10 6.45
C ILE A 18 1.98 8.97 5.89
N VAL A 19 2.70 8.46 4.89
CA VAL A 19 3.82 9.16 4.23
C VAL A 19 3.37 10.44 3.52
N GLU A 20 2.13 10.48 3.05
CA GLU A 20 1.53 11.66 2.43
C GLU A 20 0.98 12.67 3.45
N ALA A 21 0.99 12.30 4.74
CA ALA A 21 0.50 13.16 5.78
C ALA A 21 1.40 14.39 5.98
N ARG A 22 0.79 15.51 6.31
CA ARG A 22 1.50 16.75 6.64
C ARG A 22 2.41 16.52 7.85
N LYS A 23 3.54 17.25 7.91
CA LYS A 23 4.52 17.18 9.02
C LYS A 23 3.87 17.34 10.41
N ASP A 24 2.83 18.16 10.50
CA ASP A 24 2.05 18.37 11.73
C ASP A 24 1.43 17.08 12.27
N THR A 25 0.96 16.20 11.37
CA THR A 25 0.37 14.89 11.74
C THR A 25 1.40 13.97 12.39
N THR A 26 2.63 14.03 11.91
CA THR A 26 3.74 13.23 12.45
C THR A 26 4.02 13.59 13.92
N VAL A 27 3.98 14.88 14.27
CA VAL A 27 4.18 15.36 15.65
C VAL A 27 3.10 14.82 16.59
N LEU A 28 1.83 14.79 16.15
CA LEU A 28 0.73 14.22 16.93
C LEU A 28 0.90 12.71 17.19
N ILE A 29 1.39 11.97 16.19
CA ILE A 29 1.67 10.54 16.33
C ILE A 29 2.76 10.28 17.37
N HIS A 30 3.79 11.14 17.41
CA HIS A 30 4.89 10.99 18.37
C HIS A 30 4.41 11.01 19.83
N SER A 31 3.55 11.95 20.19
CA SER A 31 3.04 12.08 21.55
C SER A 31 2.05 10.98 21.93
N LEU A 32 1.33 10.42 20.94
CA LEU A 32 0.44 9.28 21.15
C LEU A 32 1.17 7.94 21.33
N THR A 33 2.34 7.80 20.70
CA THR A 33 3.09 6.54 20.67
C THR A 33 4.24 6.49 21.68
N ASP A 34 4.50 7.57 22.42
CA ASP A 34 5.45 7.57 23.52
C ASP A 34 4.78 7.19 24.85
N HIS A 35 5.57 7.11 25.93
CA HIS A 35 5.11 6.73 27.27
C HIS A 35 4.00 7.64 27.84
N ARG A 36 3.86 8.86 27.31
CA ARG A 36 2.84 9.82 27.75
C ARG A 36 1.45 9.48 27.21
N ARG A 37 1.37 8.90 26.02
CA ARG A 37 0.11 8.53 25.32
C ARG A 37 -0.88 9.69 25.27
N LEU A 38 -0.43 10.89 24.84
CA LEU A 38 -1.20 12.12 24.81
C LEU A 38 -1.48 12.58 23.37
N LEU A 39 -2.72 13.00 23.10
CA LEU A 39 -3.11 13.69 21.88
C LEU A 39 -3.38 15.16 22.18
N SER A 40 -2.59 16.07 21.58
CA SER A 40 -2.86 17.51 21.63
C SER A 40 -3.91 17.87 20.59
N ILE A 41 -4.98 18.54 21.00
CA ILE A 41 -6.06 19.05 20.13
C ILE A 41 -5.91 20.56 20.06
N GLU A 42 -5.14 21.07 19.09
CA GLU A 42 -4.80 22.47 18.96
C GLU A 42 -6.02 23.39 18.91
N LYS A 43 -7.10 22.99 18.23
CA LYS A 43 -8.33 23.79 18.11
C LYS A 43 -9.00 24.12 19.44
N THR A 44 -8.82 23.28 20.44
CA THR A 44 -9.48 23.44 21.77
C THR A 44 -8.47 23.64 22.88
N GLY A 45 -7.17 23.50 22.61
CA GLY A 45 -6.12 23.50 23.64
C GLY A 45 -6.18 22.28 24.58
N GLU A 46 -6.96 21.26 24.26
CA GLU A 46 -7.16 20.07 25.07
C GLU A 46 -5.98 19.11 24.90
N LEU A 47 -5.48 18.58 26.01
CA LEU A 47 -4.56 17.43 26.04
C LEU A 47 -5.37 16.20 26.44
N LEU A 48 -5.59 15.32 25.49
CA LEU A 48 -6.37 14.10 25.67
C LEU A 48 -5.44 12.90 25.95
N ALA A 49 -5.59 12.29 27.12
CA ALA A 49 -4.91 11.02 27.42
C ALA A 49 -5.59 9.87 26.64
N ALA A 50 -4.77 9.04 25.99
CA ALA A 50 -5.29 7.90 25.27
C ALA A 50 -5.83 6.84 26.24
N HIS A 51 -6.98 6.27 25.89
CA HIS A 51 -7.53 5.11 26.58
C HIS A 51 -6.50 3.96 26.60
N PRO A 52 -6.44 3.15 27.68
CA PRO A 52 -5.48 2.03 27.75
C PRO A 52 -5.54 1.09 26.53
N ASP A 53 -6.73 0.80 26.04
CA ASP A 53 -6.97 -0.11 24.91
C ASP A 53 -6.78 0.55 23.53
N PHE A 54 -6.46 1.86 23.47
CA PHE A 54 -6.22 2.52 22.20
C PHE A 54 -5.01 1.93 21.49
N LEU A 55 -5.21 1.53 20.24
CA LEU A 55 -4.17 1.02 19.34
C LEU A 55 -4.08 1.88 18.08
N LEU A 56 -2.87 2.30 17.73
CA LEU A 56 -2.58 2.99 16.48
C LEU A 56 -1.93 2.01 15.50
N VAL A 57 -2.53 1.87 14.33
CA VAL A 57 -2.00 1.11 13.19
C VAL A 57 -1.70 2.09 12.07
N ILE A 58 -0.54 1.99 11.47
CA ILE A 58 -0.13 2.82 10.33
C ILE A 58 0.34 1.93 9.20
N SER A 59 0.00 2.30 7.96
CA SER A 59 0.60 1.69 6.77
C SER A 59 1.44 2.71 6.02
N TYR A 60 2.44 2.23 5.33
CA TYR A 60 3.26 3.04 4.43
C TYR A 60 3.95 2.17 3.39
N ASN A 61 4.22 2.75 2.24
CA ASN A 61 5.02 2.12 1.20
C ASN A 61 6.49 2.54 1.36
N PRO A 62 7.44 1.59 1.57
CA PRO A 62 8.85 1.91 1.78
C PRO A 62 9.53 2.67 0.63
N GLY A 63 8.99 2.58 -0.60
CA GLY A 63 9.50 3.27 -1.79
C GLY A 63 9.43 4.80 -1.68
N TYR A 64 8.43 5.33 -0.98
CA TYR A 64 8.23 6.77 -0.78
C TYR A 64 8.99 7.27 0.48
N GLN A 65 10.29 7.21 0.44
CA GLN A 65 11.17 7.37 1.62
C GLN A 65 11.22 8.78 2.24
N SER A 66 10.57 9.81 1.69
CA SER A 66 10.83 11.19 2.11
C SER A 66 10.37 11.53 3.53
N VAL A 67 9.20 11.04 3.97
CA VAL A 67 8.62 11.44 5.26
C VAL A 67 9.08 10.56 6.43
N LEU A 68 9.35 9.27 6.19
CA LEU A 68 9.87 8.39 7.25
C LEU A 68 11.37 8.57 7.49
N LYS A 69 12.13 9.17 6.56
CA LYS A 69 13.51 9.63 6.83
C LYS A 69 13.52 10.81 7.80
N ASP A 70 12.47 11.65 7.77
CA ASP A 70 12.28 12.75 8.71
C ASP A 70 11.73 12.28 10.08
N LEU A 71 11.15 11.07 10.16
CA LEU A 71 10.94 10.41 11.42
C LEU A 71 12.32 9.97 11.94
N ASN A 72 12.87 10.72 12.90
CA ASN A 72 14.05 10.31 13.67
C ASN A 72 13.97 8.80 14.00
N PRO A 73 15.09 8.07 14.15
CA PRO A 73 15.10 6.63 14.46
C PRO A 73 14.22 6.26 15.67
N SER A 74 14.02 7.20 16.59
CA SER A 74 13.24 7.04 17.82
C SER A 74 11.77 6.63 17.63
N PRO A 75 10.97 7.17 16.70
CA PRO A 75 9.58 6.72 16.50
C PRO A 75 9.45 5.32 15.95
N ARG A 76 10.35 4.88 15.07
CA ARG A 76 10.31 3.51 14.51
C ARG A 76 10.41 2.44 15.59
N GLN A 77 11.16 2.69 16.66
CA GLN A 77 11.33 1.76 17.78
C GLN A 77 10.09 1.60 18.66
N ARG A 78 9.04 2.37 18.42
CA ARG A 78 7.77 2.33 19.16
C ARG A 78 6.70 1.49 18.49
N PHE A 79 6.97 0.98 17.28
CA PHE A 79 6.05 0.17 16.50
C PHE A 79 6.60 -1.24 16.31
N VAL A 80 5.69 -2.20 16.29
CA VAL A 80 5.96 -3.52 15.74
C VAL A 80 5.72 -3.45 14.24
N SER A 81 6.71 -3.83 13.45
CA SER A 81 6.62 -3.79 11.98
C SER A 81 6.22 -5.15 11.44
N LEU A 82 5.21 -5.13 10.55
CA LEU A 82 4.82 -6.26 9.72
C LEU A 82 5.13 -5.89 8.27
N ALA A 83 5.96 -6.69 7.62
CA ALA A 83 6.24 -6.52 6.21
C ALA A 83 5.27 -7.39 5.39
N PHE A 84 4.71 -6.79 4.34
CA PHE A 84 3.90 -7.49 3.36
C PHE A 84 4.63 -7.46 2.02
N ASP A 85 4.65 -8.59 1.35
CA ASP A 85 5.19 -8.75 0.02
C ASP A 85 4.09 -9.26 -0.91
N TYR A 86 4.40 -9.38 -2.19
CA TYR A 86 3.48 -9.98 -3.15
C TYR A 86 3.21 -11.44 -2.79
N PRO A 87 2.00 -11.95 -3.04
CA PRO A 87 1.73 -13.38 -2.95
C PRO A 87 2.67 -14.18 -3.86
N ASP A 88 2.91 -15.44 -3.53
CA ASP A 88 3.51 -16.36 -4.49
C ASP A 88 2.62 -16.51 -5.74
N ARG A 89 3.22 -16.98 -6.83
CA ARG A 89 2.55 -17.06 -8.13
C ARG A 89 1.24 -17.87 -8.09
N GLU A 90 1.24 -18.98 -7.38
CA GLU A 90 0.08 -19.87 -7.30
C GLU A 90 -1.08 -19.15 -6.58
N ARG A 91 -0.77 -18.55 -5.43
CA ARG A 91 -1.74 -17.78 -4.65
C ARG A 91 -2.21 -16.52 -5.39
N GLU A 92 -1.32 -15.85 -6.10
CA GLU A 92 -1.69 -14.68 -6.90
C GLU A 92 -2.63 -15.06 -8.04
N ALA A 93 -2.40 -16.19 -8.72
CA ALA A 93 -3.32 -16.70 -9.75
C ALA A 93 -4.71 -17.01 -9.18
N GLU A 94 -4.79 -17.62 -8.00
CA GLU A 94 -6.07 -17.85 -7.31
C GLU A 94 -6.80 -16.53 -7.04
N ILE A 95 -6.10 -15.50 -6.55
CA ILE A 95 -6.67 -14.18 -6.28
C ILE A 95 -7.20 -13.55 -7.58
N ILE A 96 -6.39 -13.59 -8.65
CA ILE A 96 -6.78 -13.03 -9.95
C ILE A 96 -8.03 -13.73 -10.48
N ALA A 97 -8.05 -15.06 -10.48
CA ALA A 97 -9.22 -15.83 -10.95
C ALA A 97 -10.48 -15.51 -10.15
N HIS A 98 -10.36 -15.47 -8.82
CA HIS A 98 -11.49 -15.21 -7.92
C HIS A 98 -12.05 -13.79 -8.10
N GLU A 99 -11.17 -12.77 -8.10
CA GLU A 99 -11.58 -11.36 -8.12
C GLU A 99 -12.05 -10.91 -9.52
N SER A 100 -11.38 -11.32 -10.59
CA SER A 100 -11.70 -10.90 -11.96
C SER A 100 -12.75 -11.80 -12.64
N GLY A 101 -12.82 -13.07 -12.21
CA GLY A 101 -13.69 -14.07 -12.81
C GLY A 101 -13.22 -14.60 -14.16
N VAL A 102 -11.91 -14.51 -14.45
CA VAL A 102 -11.30 -15.18 -15.61
C VAL A 102 -11.05 -16.67 -15.31
N GLU A 103 -10.83 -17.47 -16.36
CA GLU A 103 -10.46 -18.86 -16.24
C GLU A 103 -9.08 -19.02 -15.57
N SER A 104 -8.87 -20.15 -14.87
CA SER A 104 -7.65 -20.38 -14.08
C SER A 104 -6.38 -20.32 -14.91
N ASP A 105 -6.41 -20.80 -16.16
CA ASP A 105 -5.25 -20.77 -17.06
C ASP A 105 -4.89 -19.34 -17.50
N GLN A 106 -5.88 -18.46 -17.63
CA GLN A 106 -5.67 -17.04 -17.90
C GLN A 106 -5.10 -16.34 -16.67
N ALA A 107 -5.60 -16.65 -15.49
CA ALA A 107 -5.08 -16.10 -14.23
C ALA A 107 -3.62 -16.51 -13.98
N GLU A 108 -3.25 -17.77 -14.27
CA GLU A 108 -1.86 -18.23 -14.19
C GLU A 108 -0.94 -17.44 -15.13
N ARG A 109 -1.37 -17.20 -16.38
CA ARG A 109 -0.58 -16.40 -17.32
C ARG A 109 -0.39 -14.97 -16.83
N LEU A 110 -1.43 -14.36 -16.26
CA LEU A 110 -1.34 -13.03 -15.67
C LEU A 110 -0.39 -12.98 -14.48
N ALA A 111 -0.43 -13.98 -13.59
CA ALA A 111 0.49 -14.06 -12.44
C ALA A 111 1.96 -14.22 -12.92
N VAL A 112 2.21 -15.01 -13.99
CA VAL A 112 3.55 -15.11 -14.61
C VAL A 112 4.01 -13.77 -15.17
N ILE A 113 3.13 -13.01 -15.82
CA ILE A 113 3.45 -11.66 -16.32
C ILE A 113 3.83 -10.75 -15.14
N GLY A 114 3.02 -10.75 -14.08
CA GLY A 114 3.29 -9.96 -12.88
C GLY A 114 4.65 -10.26 -12.26
N GLU A 115 4.98 -11.53 -12.08
CA GLU A 115 6.27 -11.98 -11.56
C GLU A 115 7.44 -11.52 -12.45
N LYS A 116 7.33 -11.70 -13.77
CA LYS A 116 8.37 -11.27 -14.71
C LYS A 116 8.60 -9.77 -14.69
N VAL A 117 7.53 -8.96 -14.73
CA VAL A 117 7.65 -7.50 -14.69
C VAL A 117 8.25 -7.01 -13.38
N ARG A 118 7.90 -7.63 -12.25
CA ARG A 118 8.50 -7.32 -10.93
C ARG A 118 10.00 -7.63 -10.91
N ASN A 119 10.42 -8.73 -11.53
CA ASN A 119 11.84 -9.10 -11.62
C ASN A 119 12.65 -8.12 -12.48
N LEU A 120 12.03 -7.41 -13.42
CA LEU A 120 12.68 -6.34 -14.20
C LEU A 120 12.98 -5.08 -13.35
N ARG A 121 12.42 -4.96 -12.16
CA ARG A 121 12.66 -3.85 -11.22
C ARG A 121 14.14 -3.66 -10.89
N GLU A 122 14.90 -4.74 -10.81
CA GLU A 122 16.36 -4.70 -10.63
C GLU A 122 17.10 -4.03 -11.80
N HIS A 123 16.40 -3.79 -12.92
CA HIS A 123 16.93 -3.20 -14.15
C HIS A 123 16.45 -1.76 -14.40
N GLY A 124 15.92 -1.06 -13.38
CA GLY A 124 15.63 0.37 -13.47
C GLY A 124 14.16 0.75 -13.51
N PHE A 125 13.24 -0.17 -13.30
CA PHE A 125 11.82 0.13 -13.18
C PHE A 125 11.49 0.62 -11.77
N GLU A 126 10.87 1.79 -11.65
CA GLU A 126 10.58 2.41 -10.34
C GLU A 126 9.49 1.66 -9.58
N GLU A 127 8.47 1.13 -10.27
CA GLU A 127 7.35 0.43 -9.65
C GLU A 127 7.12 -0.96 -10.27
N GLY A 128 6.78 -1.94 -9.44
CA GLY A 128 6.37 -3.27 -9.88
C GLY A 128 4.85 -3.32 -10.13
N VAL A 129 4.42 -4.26 -10.96
CA VAL A 129 3.01 -4.53 -11.21
C VAL A 129 2.34 -5.03 -9.92
N SER A 130 1.31 -4.32 -9.47
CA SER A 130 0.50 -4.76 -8.33
C SER A 130 -0.49 -5.86 -8.74
N THR A 131 -0.85 -6.74 -7.80
CA THR A 131 -1.91 -7.73 -8.00
C THR A 131 -3.22 -7.09 -8.45
N ARG A 132 -3.50 -5.85 -8.02
CA ARG A 132 -4.68 -5.08 -8.46
C ARG A 132 -4.69 -4.85 -9.96
N LEU A 133 -3.55 -4.49 -10.56
CA LEU A 133 -3.48 -4.29 -12.02
C LEU A 133 -3.71 -5.61 -12.78
N LEU A 134 -3.23 -6.72 -12.25
CA LEU A 134 -3.48 -8.05 -12.82
C LEU A 134 -4.97 -8.43 -12.74
N VAL A 135 -5.64 -8.12 -11.64
CA VAL A 135 -7.10 -8.29 -11.52
C VAL A 135 -7.84 -7.43 -12.54
N TYR A 136 -7.47 -6.16 -12.71
CA TYR A 136 -8.08 -5.30 -13.73
C TYR A 136 -7.85 -5.83 -15.14
N THR A 137 -6.66 -6.37 -15.42
CA THR A 137 -6.37 -7.04 -16.69
C THR A 137 -7.34 -8.21 -16.91
N GLY A 138 -7.51 -9.06 -15.90
CA GLY A 138 -8.46 -10.16 -15.93
C GLY A 138 -9.89 -9.70 -16.18
N GLU A 139 -10.34 -8.62 -15.53
CA GLU A 139 -11.66 -8.04 -15.77
C GLU A 139 -11.85 -7.58 -17.23
N LEU A 140 -10.83 -6.97 -17.83
CA LEU A 140 -10.86 -6.57 -19.22
C LEU A 140 -10.98 -7.78 -20.16
N ILE A 141 -10.20 -8.84 -19.90
CA ILE A 141 -10.25 -10.10 -20.65
C ILE A 141 -11.67 -10.71 -20.55
N ARG A 142 -12.22 -10.81 -19.35
CA ARG A 142 -13.57 -11.33 -19.12
C ARG A 142 -14.65 -10.55 -19.88
N ARG A 143 -14.42 -9.26 -20.12
CA ARG A 143 -15.32 -8.40 -20.93
C ARG A 143 -15.07 -8.51 -22.43
N GLY A 144 -14.20 -9.42 -22.87
CA GLY A 144 -13.93 -9.70 -24.28
C GLY A 144 -12.81 -8.86 -24.89
N ILE A 145 -12.00 -8.17 -24.09
CA ILE A 145 -10.78 -7.52 -24.58
C ILE A 145 -9.73 -8.63 -24.80
N ASP A 146 -9.03 -8.60 -25.91
CA ASP A 146 -7.91 -9.50 -26.19
C ASP A 146 -6.85 -9.44 -25.09
N GLU A 147 -6.28 -10.60 -24.70
CA GLU A 147 -5.36 -10.71 -23.54
C GLU A 147 -4.15 -9.78 -23.66
N ARG A 148 -3.55 -9.71 -24.85
CA ARG A 148 -2.40 -8.83 -25.10
C ARG A 148 -2.79 -7.36 -24.95
N ARG A 149 -3.93 -6.99 -25.51
CA ARG A 149 -4.43 -5.61 -25.43
C ARG A 149 -4.83 -5.23 -24.01
N ALA A 150 -5.42 -6.15 -23.26
CA ALA A 150 -5.75 -5.95 -21.85
C ALA A 150 -4.49 -5.72 -21.00
N ALA A 151 -3.45 -6.54 -21.20
CA ALA A 151 -2.17 -6.38 -20.51
C ALA A 151 -1.47 -5.05 -20.91
N GLU A 152 -1.48 -4.68 -22.18
CA GLU A 152 -0.94 -3.41 -22.64
C GLU A 152 -1.59 -2.21 -21.93
N ILE A 153 -2.92 -2.19 -21.86
CA ILE A 153 -3.67 -1.08 -21.26
C ILE A 153 -3.50 -1.05 -19.73
N ALA A 154 -3.64 -2.18 -19.05
CA ALA A 154 -3.73 -2.21 -17.59
C ALA A 154 -2.38 -2.41 -16.90
N VAL A 155 -1.39 -3.00 -17.58
CA VAL A 155 -0.06 -3.25 -17.00
C VAL A 155 0.97 -2.31 -17.60
N ILE A 156 1.20 -2.40 -18.90
CA ILE A 156 2.33 -1.71 -19.55
C ILE A 156 2.21 -0.19 -19.41
N GLN A 157 1.04 0.37 -19.76
CA GLN A 157 0.80 1.81 -19.66
C GLN A 157 0.74 2.34 -18.21
N ALA A 158 0.43 1.48 -17.24
CA ALA A 158 0.39 1.87 -15.84
C ALA A 158 1.78 1.82 -15.17
N VAL A 159 2.73 1.05 -15.72
CA VAL A 159 4.07 0.87 -15.13
C VAL A 159 5.07 1.88 -15.66
N SER A 160 4.91 2.36 -16.90
CA SER A 160 5.84 3.33 -17.48
C SER A 160 5.18 4.18 -18.56
N ASP A 161 5.52 5.46 -18.57
CA ASP A 161 5.18 6.41 -19.65
C ASP A 161 6.26 6.41 -20.78
N ASP A 162 7.40 5.74 -20.60
CA ASP A 162 8.49 5.66 -21.58
C ASP A 162 8.21 4.57 -22.62
N ALA A 163 8.06 4.97 -23.87
CA ALA A 163 7.78 4.06 -24.98
C ALA A 163 8.84 2.96 -25.15
N THR A 164 10.12 3.25 -24.86
CA THR A 164 11.21 2.28 -24.94
C THR A 164 11.06 1.18 -23.88
N VAL A 165 10.58 1.57 -22.72
CA VAL A 165 10.29 0.67 -21.61
C VAL A 165 9.04 -0.15 -21.88
N GLN A 166 8.01 0.46 -22.46
CA GLN A 166 6.78 -0.22 -22.88
C GLN A 166 7.04 -1.31 -23.91
N ASP A 167 7.95 -1.07 -24.86
CA ASP A 167 8.33 -2.05 -25.88
C ASP A 167 9.18 -3.21 -25.33
N ALA A 168 9.79 -3.05 -24.15
CA ALA A 168 10.63 -4.06 -23.52
C ALA A 168 9.85 -5.03 -22.60
N ILE A 169 8.61 -4.69 -22.23
CA ILE A 169 7.70 -5.50 -21.43
C ILE A 169 6.82 -6.37 -22.33
#